data_8a65e425ddcc689337c022947c9b64f3
#
_entry.id   8a65e425ddcc689337c022947c9b64f3
#
_cell.length_a   1.000
_cell.length_b   1.000
_cell.length_c   1.000
_cell.angle_alpha   90.00
_cell.angle_beta   90.00
_cell.angle_gamma   90.00
#
_symmetry.space_group_name_H-M   'P 1'
#
loop_
_entity.id
_entity.type
_entity.pdbx_description
1 polymer ?
#
loop_
_entity_poly.entity_id
_entity_poly.type
_entity_poly.pdbx_seq_one_letter_code
_entity_poly.pdbx_strand_id
1 'polypeptide(L)'
;ELWTPFIVAVKRYELIKAGDKIAVCISGGKDSMLMAKLMQELQRHSDVPFELVFLVMDPGYNEINRQKIESNAELLHIPVTIFESNIFSVANNTDKNPCYLCARMRRGHLYSKAKELGCNKIALGHHFNDVIETTVMSMFYGSQLQAMPPMLHSTSFPGMTLIRPMYCIREEDILAWKRYNELEFIPVSYTHLRAHETPEHL
;
A
#
# COMPACT_ATOMS: atom_id res chain seq x y z
N GLU A 1 17.64 4.25 -10.52
CA GLU A 1 16.53 4.13 -11.50
C GLU A 1 15.15 4.31 -10.82
N LEU A 2 14.89 3.76 -9.63
CA LEU A 2 13.60 3.88 -8.91
C LEU A 2 13.28 5.29 -8.39
N TRP A 3 14.29 6.04 -7.98
CA TRP A 3 14.13 7.34 -7.35
C TRP A 3 13.50 8.40 -8.28
N THR A 4 13.95 8.47 -9.52
CA THR A 4 13.43 9.47 -10.48
C THR A 4 11.93 9.31 -10.74
N PRO A 5 11.41 8.12 -11.15
CA PRO A 5 9.97 7.96 -11.36
C PRO A 5 9.16 8.14 -10.08
N PHE A 6 9.71 7.78 -8.90
CA PHE A 6 9.08 8.05 -7.62
C PHE A 6 8.90 9.56 -7.38
N ILE A 7 9.96 10.35 -7.52
CA ILE A 7 9.90 11.82 -7.35
C ILE A 7 9.00 12.47 -8.40
N VAL A 8 9.00 11.96 -9.63
CA VAL A 8 8.08 12.42 -10.68
C VAL A 8 6.63 12.23 -10.25
N ALA A 9 6.27 11.07 -9.71
CA ALA A 9 4.92 10.82 -9.23
C ALA A 9 4.55 11.76 -8.07
N VAL A 10 5.41 11.86 -7.06
CA VAL A 10 5.17 12.72 -5.88
C VAL A 10 4.96 14.17 -6.26
N LYS A 11 5.80 14.72 -7.15
CA LYS A 11 5.72 16.13 -7.58
C LYS A 11 4.58 16.39 -8.56
N ARG A 12 4.44 15.54 -9.58
CA ARG A 12 3.44 15.72 -10.64
C ARG A 12 2.01 15.69 -10.12
N TYR A 13 1.75 14.83 -9.14
CA TYR A 13 0.42 14.64 -8.57
C TYR A 13 0.26 15.32 -7.20
N GLU A 14 1.24 16.11 -6.77
CA GLU A 14 1.22 16.84 -5.49
C GLU A 14 0.84 15.93 -4.30
N LEU A 15 1.41 14.71 -4.26
CA LEU A 15 1.01 13.69 -3.31
C LEU A 15 1.31 14.05 -1.86
N ILE A 16 2.35 14.88 -1.62
CA ILE A 16 2.83 15.22 -0.28
C ILE A 16 2.94 16.73 -0.16
N LYS A 17 2.43 17.27 0.95
CA LYS A 17 2.46 18.70 1.30
C LYS A 17 3.06 18.91 2.68
N ALA A 18 3.50 20.13 2.96
CA ALA A 18 3.99 20.49 4.27
C ALA A 18 2.90 20.27 5.35
N GLY A 19 3.29 19.65 6.45
CA GLY A 19 2.41 19.33 7.56
C GLY A 19 1.60 18.02 7.39
N ASP A 20 1.77 17.30 6.27
CA ASP A 20 1.15 15.98 6.14
C ASP A 20 1.71 14.98 7.16
N LYS A 21 0.83 14.15 7.68
CA LYS A 21 1.19 12.94 8.44
C LYS A 21 0.64 11.72 7.71
N ILE A 22 1.56 10.88 7.22
CA ILE A 22 1.26 9.84 6.25
C ILE A 22 1.44 8.46 6.85
N ALA A 23 0.40 7.65 6.84
CA ALA A 23 0.46 6.24 7.18
C ALA A 23 0.95 5.44 5.96
N VAL A 24 2.15 4.90 6.01
CA VAL A 24 2.73 4.03 4.99
C VAL A 24 2.31 2.60 5.31
N CYS A 25 1.44 2.02 4.47
CA CYS A 25 0.87 0.70 4.73
C CYS A 25 1.75 -0.40 4.14
N ILE A 26 2.22 -1.29 5.01
CA ILE A 26 3.12 -2.40 4.68
C ILE A 26 2.35 -3.71 4.77
N SER A 27 2.34 -4.48 3.68
CA SER A 27 1.71 -5.80 3.58
C SER A 27 2.70 -6.97 3.70
N GLY A 28 4.00 -6.67 3.83
CA GLY A 28 5.06 -7.66 3.81
C GLY A 28 5.52 -8.09 2.41
N GLY A 29 4.89 -7.60 1.36
CA GLY A 29 5.32 -7.82 -0.03
C GLY A 29 6.39 -6.84 -0.49
N LYS A 30 7.07 -7.17 -1.61
CA LYS A 30 8.15 -6.38 -2.21
C LYS A 30 7.77 -4.91 -2.46
N ASP A 31 6.55 -4.68 -2.95
CA ASP A 31 6.08 -3.35 -3.37
C ASP A 31 5.90 -2.43 -2.16
N SER A 32 5.24 -2.91 -1.11
CA SER A 32 5.00 -2.13 0.10
C SER A 32 6.29 -1.83 0.88
N MET A 33 7.24 -2.75 0.89
CA MET A 33 8.55 -2.54 1.53
C MET A 33 9.41 -1.55 0.74
N LEU A 34 9.42 -1.65 -0.60
CA LEU A 34 10.09 -0.65 -1.44
C LEU A 34 9.48 0.74 -1.24
N MET A 35 8.15 0.84 -1.25
CA MET A 35 7.44 2.11 -0.99
C MET A 35 7.85 2.70 0.35
N ALA A 36 7.88 1.89 1.40
CA ALA A 36 8.27 2.33 2.73
C ALA A 36 9.71 2.88 2.73
N LYS A 37 10.63 2.20 2.05
CA LYS A 37 12.01 2.67 1.93
C LYS A 37 12.12 3.98 1.14
N LEU A 38 11.44 4.09 0.02
CA LEU A 38 11.43 5.32 -0.79
C LEU A 38 10.82 6.50 -0.02
N MET A 39 9.73 6.29 0.73
CA MET A 39 9.11 7.31 1.58
C MET A 39 10.04 7.75 2.72
N GLN A 40 10.76 6.82 3.35
CA GLN A 40 11.75 7.11 4.38
C GLN A 40 12.90 7.96 3.82
N GLU A 41 13.43 7.60 2.65
CA GLU A 41 14.49 8.37 2.01
C GLU A 41 13.98 9.75 1.56
N LEU A 42 12.74 9.84 1.08
CA LEU A 42 12.15 11.13 0.75
C LEU A 42 12.06 12.04 1.99
N GLN A 43 11.62 11.51 3.13
CA GLN A 43 11.55 12.30 4.37
C GLN A 43 12.92 12.84 4.81
N ARG A 44 13.98 12.04 4.61
CA ARG A 44 15.36 12.44 4.96
C ARG A 44 15.93 13.54 4.08
N HIS A 45 15.52 13.60 2.82
CA HIS A 45 16.10 14.46 1.79
C HIS A 45 15.15 15.57 1.32
N SER A 46 13.95 15.66 1.90
CA SER A 46 12.95 16.65 1.51
C SER A 46 13.08 17.93 2.31
N ASP A 47 13.01 19.06 1.62
CA ASP A 47 12.86 20.38 2.25
C ASP A 47 11.43 20.62 2.77
N VAL A 48 10.48 19.81 2.33
CA VAL A 48 9.08 19.87 2.76
C VAL A 48 8.92 19.04 4.03
N PRO A 49 8.54 19.64 5.18
CA PRO A 49 8.35 18.91 6.43
C PRO A 49 7.07 18.10 6.42
N PHE A 50 7.16 16.79 6.62
CA PHE A 50 6.04 15.86 6.79
C PHE A 50 6.44 14.70 7.72
N GLU A 51 5.45 14.03 8.30
CA GLU A 51 5.66 12.90 9.20
C GLU A 51 5.27 11.58 8.53
N LEU A 52 5.97 10.50 8.89
CA LEU A 52 5.66 9.13 8.46
C LEU A 52 5.35 8.24 9.66
N VAL A 53 4.37 7.39 9.48
CA VAL A 53 4.06 6.27 10.37
C VAL A 53 4.00 5.00 9.52
N PHE A 54 4.82 4.01 9.82
CA PHE A 54 4.89 2.75 9.07
C PHE A 54 3.98 1.73 9.74
N LEU A 55 2.89 1.35 9.08
CA LEU A 55 1.87 0.46 9.61
C LEU A 55 1.90 -0.91 8.93
N VAL A 56 2.01 -1.94 9.75
CA VAL A 56 1.77 -3.32 9.35
C VAL A 56 0.49 -3.79 10.02
N MET A 57 -0.51 -4.15 9.22
CA MET A 57 -1.70 -4.81 9.74
C MET A 57 -1.49 -6.32 9.70
N ASP A 58 -1.52 -6.95 10.86
CA ASP A 58 -1.49 -8.40 10.99
C ASP A 58 -2.94 -8.94 10.97
N PRO A 59 -3.36 -9.62 9.89
CA PRO A 59 -4.69 -10.21 9.81
C PRO A 59 -4.78 -11.60 10.47
N GLY A 60 -3.74 -12.04 11.15
CA GLY A 60 -3.53 -13.39 11.69
C GLY A 60 -2.44 -14.16 10.91
N TYR A 61 -1.32 -13.51 10.64
CA TYR A 61 -0.19 -14.19 10.00
C TYR A 61 0.32 -15.35 10.87
N ASN A 62 0.83 -16.39 10.19
CA ASN A 62 1.63 -17.38 10.90
C ASN A 62 2.97 -16.77 11.33
N GLU A 63 3.61 -17.38 12.33
CA GLU A 63 4.85 -16.90 12.92
C GLU A 63 5.96 -16.66 11.88
N ILE A 64 6.08 -17.54 10.89
CA ILE A 64 7.09 -17.45 9.82
C ILE A 64 6.91 -16.17 8.98
N ASN A 65 5.67 -15.85 8.61
CA ASN A 65 5.37 -14.67 7.82
C ASN A 65 5.58 -13.39 8.63
N ARG A 66 5.21 -13.39 9.90
CA ARG A 66 5.42 -12.27 10.81
C ARG A 66 6.90 -11.98 10.99
N GLN A 67 7.70 -13.00 11.32
CA GLN A 67 9.16 -12.88 11.43
C GLN A 67 9.81 -12.38 10.14
N LYS A 68 9.30 -12.80 8.97
CA LYS A 68 9.80 -12.33 7.68
C LYS A 68 9.53 -10.84 7.45
N ILE A 69 8.38 -10.33 7.88
CA ILE A 69 8.08 -8.88 7.83
C ILE A 69 9.01 -8.12 8.76
N GLU A 70 9.16 -8.58 10.00
CA GLU A 70 9.98 -7.94 11.02
C GLU A 70 11.46 -7.92 10.61
N SER A 71 12.01 -9.04 10.13
CA SER A 71 13.40 -9.13 9.67
C SER A 71 13.68 -8.23 8.46
N ASN A 72 12.75 -8.16 7.49
CA ASN A 72 12.89 -7.24 6.35
C ASN A 72 12.81 -5.78 6.80
N ALA A 73 11.93 -5.45 7.72
CA ALA A 73 11.82 -4.10 8.26
C ALA A 73 13.09 -3.67 9.00
N GLU A 74 13.67 -4.58 9.80
CA GLU A 74 14.95 -4.37 10.48
C GLU A 74 16.10 -4.19 9.50
N LEU A 75 16.22 -5.07 8.50
CA LEU A 75 17.26 -5.00 7.45
C LEU A 75 17.19 -3.67 6.66
N LEU A 76 15.99 -3.19 6.38
CA LEU A 76 15.77 -1.93 5.67
C LEU A 76 15.76 -0.70 6.59
N HIS A 77 15.92 -0.90 7.92
CA HIS A 77 15.85 0.14 8.94
C HIS A 77 14.54 0.93 8.92
N ILE A 78 13.41 0.23 8.75
CA ILE A 78 12.07 0.82 8.73
C ILE A 78 11.41 0.60 10.10
N PRO A 79 11.07 1.67 10.86
CA PRO A 79 10.44 1.54 12.17
C PRO A 79 8.95 1.21 12.03
N VAL A 80 8.61 -0.08 11.97
CA VAL A 80 7.23 -0.53 11.77
C VAL A 80 6.44 -0.59 13.07
N THR A 81 5.16 -0.22 12.99
CA THR A 81 4.15 -0.44 14.03
C THR A 81 3.22 -1.54 13.56
N ILE A 82 3.25 -2.69 14.22
CA ILE A 82 2.39 -3.82 13.92
C ILE A 82 1.14 -3.75 14.79
N PHE A 83 -0.05 -3.88 14.18
CA PHE A 83 -1.30 -3.99 14.91
C PHE A 83 -2.12 -5.17 14.41
N GLU A 84 -2.75 -5.87 15.34
CA GLU A 84 -3.54 -7.05 15.04
C GLU A 84 -4.96 -6.70 14.61
N SER A 85 -5.52 -7.52 13.73
CA SER A 85 -6.91 -7.44 13.31
C SER A 85 -7.51 -8.84 13.17
N ASN A 86 -8.73 -9.03 13.67
CA ASN A 86 -9.43 -10.32 13.61
C ASN A 86 -10.13 -10.58 12.27
N ILE A 87 -9.59 -10.09 11.18
CA ILE A 87 -10.26 -10.13 9.86
C ILE A 87 -10.44 -11.54 9.34
N PHE A 88 -9.45 -12.41 9.51
CA PHE A 88 -9.55 -13.80 9.04
C PHE A 88 -10.61 -14.61 9.79
N SER A 89 -10.81 -14.38 11.07
CA SER A 89 -11.84 -15.05 11.84
C SER A 89 -13.26 -14.66 11.40
N VAL A 90 -13.44 -13.41 10.99
CA VAL A 90 -14.73 -12.89 10.51
C VAL A 90 -14.99 -13.31 9.06
N ALA A 91 -13.98 -13.25 8.19
CA ALA A 91 -14.13 -13.60 6.77
C ALA A 91 -14.41 -15.09 6.56
N ASN A 92 -13.83 -15.97 7.37
CA ASN A 92 -14.06 -17.42 7.28
C ASN A 92 -15.46 -17.86 7.72
N ASN A 93 -16.20 -17.00 8.42
CA ASN A 93 -17.57 -17.30 8.87
C ASN A 93 -18.65 -16.74 7.94
N THR A 94 -18.30 -16.26 6.75
CA THR A 94 -19.25 -15.61 5.84
C THR A 94 -19.32 -16.36 4.50
N ASP A 95 -20.52 -16.82 4.11
CA ASP A 95 -20.76 -17.60 2.88
C ASP A 95 -20.75 -16.75 1.59
N LYS A 96 -20.73 -15.42 1.68
CA LYS A 96 -20.80 -14.51 0.51
C LYS A 96 -19.50 -13.72 0.32
N ASN A 97 -18.79 -14.03 -0.78
CA ASN A 97 -17.60 -13.28 -1.26
C ASN A 97 -16.58 -12.95 -0.15
N PRO A 98 -15.95 -13.95 0.49
CA PRO A 98 -15.05 -13.73 1.64
C PRO A 98 -13.85 -12.84 1.27
N CYS A 99 -13.36 -12.90 0.04
CA CYS A 99 -12.23 -12.07 -0.42
C CYS A 99 -12.59 -10.59 -0.48
N TYR A 100 -13.77 -10.25 -1.00
CA TYR A 100 -14.26 -8.87 -1.04
C TYR A 100 -14.44 -8.29 0.36
N LEU A 101 -15.10 -9.05 1.24
CA LEU A 101 -15.32 -8.63 2.62
C LEU A 101 -13.98 -8.42 3.35
N CYS A 102 -13.03 -9.34 3.16
CA CYS A 102 -11.69 -9.26 3.73
C CYS A 102 -10.96 -7.98 3.26
N ALA A 103 -10.97 -7.70 1.95
CA ALA A 103 -10.33 -6.50 1.41
C ALA A 103 -10.95 -5.21 1.94
N ARG A 104 -12.29 -5.14 2.01
CA ARG A 104 -13.03 -4.00 2.56
C ARG A 104 -12.74 -3.79 4.05
N MET A 105 -12.73 -4.86 4.85
CA MET A 105 -12.42 -4.80 6.27
C MET A 105 -10.97 -4.37 6.50
N ARG A 106 -10.02 -4.92 5.75
CA ARG A 106 -8.60 -4.52 5.80
C ARG A 106 -8.44 -3.03 5.60
N ARG A 107 -9.09 -2.50 4.58
CA ARG A 107 -9.05 -1.06 4.29
C ARG A 107 -9.65 -0.25 5.44
N GLY A 108 -10.83 -0.62 5.92
CA GLY A 108 -11.48 0.05 7.05
C GLY A 108 -10.60 0.11 8.30
N HIS A 109 -9.97 -1.00 8.66
CA HIS A 109 -9.06 -1.07 9.81
C HIS A 109 -7.80 -0.21 9.63
N LEU A 110 -7.20 -0.21 8.43
CA LEU A 110 -6.04 0.64 8.12
C LEU A 110 -6.39 2.13 8.22
N TYR A 111 -7.52 2.55 7.66
CA TYR A 111 -7.98 3.94 7.76
C TYR A 111 -8.29 4.34 9.20
N SER A 112 -8.96 3.49 9.96
CA SER A 112 -9.26 3.75 11.37
C SER A 112 -7.99 3.90 12.19
N LYS A 113 -7.00 3.01 12.00
CA LYS A 113 -5.72 3.07 12.71
C LYS A 113 -4.89 4.28 12.32
N ALA A 114 -4.83 4.60 11.04
CA ALA A 114 -4.16 5.80 10.56
C ALA A 114 -4.77 7.07 11.16
N LYS A 115 -6.10 7.16 11.20
CA LYS A 115 -6.82 8.30 11.80
C LYS A 115 -6.58 8.40 13.31
N GLU A 116 -6.59 7.28 14.03
CA GLU A 116 -6.25 7.22 15.45
C GLU A 116 -4.85 7.80 15.74
N LEU A 117 -3.90 7.54 14.84
CA LEU A 117 -2.52 8.05 14.92
C LEU A 117 -2.37 9.49 14.40
N GLY A 118 -3.46 10.15 14.05
CA GLY A 118 -3.46 11.53 13.56
C GLY A 118 -2.99 11.70 12.12
N CYS A 119 -2.95 10.63 11.33
CA CYS A 119 -2.59 10.72 9.92
C CYS A 119 -3.73 11.32 9.10
N ASN A 120 -3.39 12.14 8.10
CA ASN A 120 -4.31 12.68 7.11
C ASN A 120 -4.19 12.00 5.75
N LYS A 121 -3.14 11.18 5.57
CA LYS A 121 -2.92 10.42 4.34
C LYS A 121 -2.57 8.96 4.61
N ILE A 122 -2.91 8.10 3.63
CA ILE A 122 -2.51 6.69 3.57
C ILE A 122 -1.76 6.48 2.27
N ALA A 123 -0.56 5.91 2.35
CA ALA A 123 0.23 5.51 1.19
C ALA A 123 0.10 4.00 0.95
N LEU A 124 -0.25 3.62 -0.27
CA LEU A 124 -0.33 2.22 -0.72
C LEU A 124 0.69 1.94 -1.83
N GLY A 125 1.25 0.73 -1.79
CA GLY A 125 2.32 0.28 -2.68
C GLY A 125 1.88 -0.15 -4.09
N HIS A 126 0.88 0.50 -4.67
CA HIS A 126 0.49 0.26 -6.05
C HIS A 126 1.47 0.93 -7.01
N HIS A 127 1.84 0.21 -8.05
CA HIS A 127 2.80 0.64 -9.05
C HIS A 127 2.17 0.75 -10.45
N PHE A 128 2.96 1.14 -11.45
CA PHE A 128 2.51 1.41 -12.82
C PHE A 128 1.74 0.24 -13.44
N ASN A 129 2.20 -1.00 -13.25
CA ASN A 129 1.54 -2.18 -13.82
C ASN A 129 0.17 -2.42 -13.18
N ASP A 130 0.01 -2.21 -11.86
CA ASP A 130 -1.30 -2.33 -11.18
C ASP A 130 -2.32 -1.34 -11.79
N VAL A 131 -1.88 -0.13 -12.11
CA VAL A 131 -2.74 0.89 -12.74
C VAL A 131 -3.21 0.44 -14.12
N ILE A 132 -2.29 -0.10 -14.94
CA ILE A 132 -2.64 -0.62 -16.28
C ILE A 132 -3.57 -1.82 -16.15
N GLU A 133 -3.21 -2.80 -15.34
CA GLU A 133 -4.00 -4.01 -15.12
C GLU A 133 -5.41 -3.68 -14.66
N THR A 134 -5.56 -2.80 -13.67
CA THR A 134 -6.87 -2.37 -13.17
C THR A 134 -7.68 -1.66 -14.26
N THR A 135 -7.05 -0.78 -15.06
CA THR A 135 -7.72 -0.07 -16.14
C THR A 135 -8.20 -1.04 -17.21
N VAL A 136 -7.33 -1.96 -17.65
CA VAL A 136 -7.66 -2.98 -18.66
C VAL A 136 -8.78 -3.90 -18.16
N MET A 137 -8.69 -4.35 -16.90
CA MET A 137 -9.73 -5.17 -16.28
C MET A 137 -11.08 -4.45 -16.23
N SER A 138 -11.12 -3.17 -15.89
CA SER A 138 -12.35 -2.38 -15.85
C SER A 138 -12.99 -2.23 -17.23
N MET A 139 -12.18 -2.10 -18.29
CA MET A 139 -12.64 -2.06 -19.67
C MET A 139 -13.29 -3.37 -20.12
N PHE A 140 -12.67 -4.51 -19.82
CA PHE A 140 -13.13 -5.81 -20.27
C PHE A 140 -14.30 -6.39 -19.48
N TYR A 141 -14.31 -6.17 -18.16
CA TYR A 141 -15.28 -6.79 -17.26
C TYR A 141 -16.33 -5.84 -16.70
N GLY A 142 -15.98 -4.55 -16.56
CA GLY A 142 -16.88 -3.56 -15.96
C GLY A 142 -17.67 -2.73 -16.96
N SER A 143 -17.41 -2.86 -18.27
CA SER A 143 -17.97 -2.00 -19.33
C SER A 143 -17.83 -0.49 -19.02
N GLN A 144 -16.86 -0.12 -18.21
CA GLN A 144 -16.56 1.22 -17.77
C GLN A 144 -15.07 1.50 -17.89
N LEU A 145 -14.71 2.72 -18.25
CA LEU A 145 -13.32 3.17 -18.22
C LEU A 145 -13.02 3.77 -16.85
N GLN A 146 -12.62 2.94 -15.91
CA GLN A 146 -12.21 3.39 -14.59
C GLN A 146 -10.70 3.18 -14.42
N ALA A 147 -9.99 4.26 -14.13
CA ALA A 147 -8.57 4.23 -13.83
C ALA A 147 -8.34 4.33 -12.33
N MET A 148 -7.26 3.69 -11.87
CA MET A 148 -6.79 3.84 -10.49
C MET A 148 -6.08 5.21 -10.38
N PRO A 149 -6.64 6.22 -9.69
CA PRO A 149 -5.99 7.53 -9.61
C PRO A 149 -4.77 7.52 -8.69
N PRO A 150 -3.76 8.38 -8.91
CA PRO A 150 -2.60 8.49 -8.04
C PRO A 150 -2.92 9.03 -6.64
N MET A 151 -4.02 9.79 -6.53
CA MET A 151 -4.54 10.33 -5.28
C MET A 151 -6.06 10.23 -5.28
N LEU A 152 -6.64 9.85 -4.13
CA LEU A 152 -8.08 9.69 -3.96
C LEU A 152 -8.51 10.17 -2.56
N HIS A 153 -9.43 11.10 -2.50
CA HIS A 153 -10.06 11.51 -1.24
C HIS A 153 -11.06 10.45 -0.78
N SER A 154 -10.96 10.04 0.46
CA SER A 154 -11.85 9.02 1.01
C SER A 154 -13.23 9.59 1.31
N THR A 155 -14.27 8.97 0.75
CA THR A 155 -15.67 9.30 1.05
C THR A 155 -16.10 8.70 2.38
N SER A 156 -15.60 7.53 2.74
CA SER A 156 -15.93 6.82 3.98
C SER A 156 -15.19 7.34 5.21
N PHE A 157 -14.04 8.00 5.01
CA PHE A 157 -13.21 8.58 6.07
C PHE A 157 -12.90 10.03 5.74
N PRO A 158 -13.81 10.97 6.06
CA PRO A 158 -13.63 12.38 5.76
C PRO A 158 -12.31 12.93 6.33
N GLY A 159 -11.60 13.71 5.51
CA GLY A 159 -10.29 14.26 5.84
C GLY A 159 -9.11 13.32 5.56
N MET A 160 -9.36 12.09 5.14
CA MET A 160 -8.31 11.14 4.76
C MET A 160 -8.12 11.10 3.24
N THR A 161 -6.88 11.05 2.81
CA THR A 161 -6.53 10.93 1.39
C THR A 161 -5.63 9.70 1.18
N LEU A 162 -5.98 8.88 0.20
CA LEU A 162 -5.14 7.78 -0.26
C LEU A 162 -4.18 8.30 -1.34
N ILE A 163 -2.91 7.93 -1.23
CA ILE A 163 -1.89 8.25 -2.24
C ILE A 163 -1.16 7.01 -2.71
N ARG A 164 -0.66 7.04 -3.95
CA ARG A 164 0.12 5.96 -4.58
C ARG A 164 1.46 6.50 -5.06
N PRO A 165 2.46 6.58 -4.17
CA PRO A 165 3.74 7.21 -4.50
C PRO A 165 4.53 6.48 -5.59
N MET A 166 4.30 5.17 -5.77
CA MET A 166 4.96 4.36 -6.80
C MET A 166 4.24 4.32 -8.15
N TYR A 167 3.27 5.23 -8.38
CA TYR A 167 2.41 5.26 -9.56
C TYR A 167 3.15 5.22 -10.90
N CYS A 168 4.36 5.75 -10.98
CA CYS A 168 5.19 5.79 -12.17
C CYS A 168 6.33 4.74 -12.18
N ILE A 169 6.43 3.89 -11.16
CA ILE A 169 7.46 2.85 -11.06
C ILE A 169 6.97 1.58 -11.76
N ARG A 170 7.80 0.97 -12.59
CA ARG A 170 7.50 -0.30 -13.24
C ARG A 170 7.81 -1.48 -12.35
N GLU A 171 7.06 -2.57 -12.47
CA GLU A 171 7.29 -3.79 -11.71
C GLU A 171 8.67 -4.40 -11.97
N GLU A 172 9.19 -4.31 -13.19
CA GLU A 172 10.52 -4.80 -13.55
C GLU A 172 11.63 -4.15 -12.72
N ASP A 173 11.52 -2.84 -12.44
CA ASP A 173 12.47 -2.10 -11.60
C ASP A 173 12.38 -2.53 -10.13
N ILE A 174 11.18 -2.84 -9.64
CA ILE A 174 10.97 -3.37 -8.29
C ILE A 174 11.60 -4.77 -8.15
N LEU A 175 11.42 -5.61 -9.16
CA LEU A 175 12.03 -6.93 -9.20
C LEU A 175 13.56 -6.87 -9.31
N ALA A 176 14.10 -5.90 -10.05
CA ALA A 176 15.54 -5.66 -10.11
C ALA A 176 16.08 -5.22 -8.74
N TRP A 177 15.40 -4.31 -8.04
CA TRP A 177 15.76 -3.90 -6.68
C TRP A 177 15.74 -5.07 -5.70
N LYS A 178 14.70 -5.90 -5.75
CA LYS A 178 14.59 -7.10 -4.92
C LYS A 178 15.79 -8.03 -5.12
N ARG A 179 16.13 -8.32 -6.40
CA ARG A 179 17.26 -9.21 -6.75
C ARG A 179 18.60 -8.63 -6.33
N TYR A 180 18.82 -7.34 -6.58
CA TYR A 180 20.07 -6.65 -6.23
C TYR A 180 20.36 -6.67 -4.73
N ASN A 181 19.32 -6.57 -3.89
CA ASN A 181 19.47 -6.58 -2.44
C ASN A 181 19.26 -7.96 -1.81
N GLU A 182 19.11 -9.02 -2.62
CA GLU A 182 18.90 -10.41 -2.16
C GLU A 182 17.73 -10.56 -1.17
N LEU A 183 16.68 -9.72 -1.34
CA LEU A 183 15.56 -9.69 -0.42
C LEU A 183 14.56 -10.80 -0.71
N GLU A 184 14.10 -11.45 0.34
CA GLU A 184 13.00 -12.41 0.29
C GLU A 184 11.77 -11.83 0.98
N PHE A 185 10.64 -11.89 0.29
CA PHE A 185 9.35 -11.41 0.79
C PHE A 185 8.36 -12.56 0.95
N ILE A 186 7.28 -12.31 1.68
CA ILE A 186 6.16 -13.24 1.75
C ILE A 186 5.64 -13.48 0.33
N PRO A 187 5.54 -14.74 -0.11
CA PRO A 187 4.93 -15.05 -1.40
C PRO A 187 3.49 -14.57 -1.40
N VAL A 188 3.16 -13.67 -2.30
CA VAL A 188 1.79 -13.15 -2.43
C VAL A 188 0.94 -14.24 -3.09
N SER A 189 0.19 -14.98 -2.29
CA SER A 189 -0.81 -15.96 -2.77
C SER A 189 -2.09 -15.24 -3.26
N TYR A 190 -1.97 -14.21 -4.11
CA TYR A 190 -3.09 -13.31 -4.41
C TYR A 190 -3.33 -13.07 -5.89
N THR A 191 -3.40 -14.13 -6.67
CA THR A 191 -4.02 -14.06 -8.00
C THR A 191 -5.51 -13.70 -7.93
N HIS A 192 -6.18 -13.97 -6.80
CA HIS A 192 -7.59 -13.66 -6.62
C HIS A 192 -7.89 -12.26 -6.05
N LEU A 193 -6.98 -11.62 -5.32
CA LEU A 193 -7.25 -10.31 -4.73
C LEU A 193 -7.00 -9.14 -5.70
N ARG A 194 -6.10 -9.28 -6.67
CA ARG A 194 -5.92 -8.26 -7.71
C ARG A 194 -7.17 -8.09 -8.59
N ALA A 195 -7.92 -9.18 -8.81
CA ALA A 195 -9.15 -9.15 -9.60
C ALA A 195 -10.34 -8.46 -8.90
N HIS A 196 -10.25 -8.20 -7.60
CA HIS A 196 -11.34 -7.60 -6.81
C HIS A 196 -11.08 -6.17 -6.33
N GLU A 197 -9.92 -5.59 -6.64
CA GLU A 197 -9.66 -4.17 -6.43
C GLU A 197 -10.19 -3.35 -7.61
N THR A 198 -11.48 -3.49 -7.91
CA THR A 198 -12.14 -2.62 -8.89
C THR A 198 -12.31 -1.22 -8.27
N PRO A 199 -12.34 -0.15 -9.09
CA PRO A 199 -12.50 1.22 -8.62
C PRO A 199 -13.75 1.50 -7.80
N GLU A 200 -14.78 0.66 -7.92
CA GLU A 200 -16.01 0.74 -7.09
C GLU A 200 -15.74 0.48 -5.59
N HIS A 201 -14.57 -0.02 -5.26
CA HIS A 201 -14.17 -0.40 -3.90
C HIS A 201 -13.14 0.56 -3.30
N LEU A 202 -12.76 1.61 -4.04
CA LEU A 202 -11.95 2.74 -3.60
C LEU A 202 -12.84 3.90 -3.19
#